data_a0b4bfa55b1caecc7b593bd0299243dd
#
_entry.id   a0b4bfa55b1caecc7b593bd0299243dd
#
_cell.length_a   1.000
_cell.length_b   1.000
_cell.length_c   1.000
_cell.angle_alpha   90.00
_cell.angle_beta   90.00
_cell.angle_gamma   90.00
#
_symmetry.space_group_name_H-M   'P 1'
#
loop_
_entity.id
_entity.type
_entity.pdbx_description
1 polymer ?
#
loop_
_entity_poly.entity_id
_entity_poly.type
_entity_poly.pdbx_seq_one_letter_code
_entity_poly.pdbx_strand_id
1 'polypeptide(L)'
;MNGYMAGVARAAAETFAFPEPILEIGSLQVDGAGGIGELRGMFPGKKYIGVDMRPGPGVDSVESVEALPRPDKSVGSVIALSVFEHVEHFWRGFEEVQRTLRPDGLLLVSVPFNFHIHNYPYDYWRFTPDAFRSLLREMPTKIIGQQGPKKRPLMVWALAAGPKYPTITEAQHVQFRTLIKQYAKQPMRWKRKITYGLGRLICGKGPFAPYFEAETFESHLERVA
;
A
#
# COMPACT_ATOMS: atom_id res chain seq x y z
N MET A 1 6.55 3.60 5.35
CA MET A 1 6.47 3.01 3.98
C MET A 1 7.86 2.64 3.50
N ASN A 2 8.04 1.59 2.70
CA ASN A 2 9.33 1.24 2.08
C ASN A 2 9.39 1.68 0.60
N GLY A 3 10.60 1.73 -0.01
CA GLY A 3 10.74 2.17 -1.40
C GLY A 3 10.10 1.25 -2.44
N TYR A 4 9.83 -0.03 -2.12
CA TYR A 4 9.04 -0.91 -2.98
C TYR A 4 7.60 -0.37 -3.11
N MET A 5 6.98 0.01 -2.00
CA MET A 5 5.62 0.55 -2.01
C MET A 5 5.54 1.93 -2.66
N ALA A 6 6.59 2.77 -2.53
CA ALA A 6 6.68 4.01 -3.32
C ALA A 6 6.68 3.72 -4.83
N GLY A 7 7.41 2.69 -5.25
CA GLY A 7 7.41 2.22 -6.64
C GLY A 7 6.05 1.68 -7.09
N VAL A 8 5.34 0.95 -6.23
CA VAL A 8 3.97 0.48 -6.50
C VAL A 8 2.99 1.64 -6.63
N ALA A 9 3.06 2.63 -5.72
CA ALA A 9 2.22 3.82 -5.78
C ALA A 9 2.45 4.62 -7.08
N ARG A 10 3.71 4.82 -7.46
CA ARG A 10 4.06 5.48 -8.72
C ARG A 10 3.52 4.72 -9.93
N ALA A 11 3.74 3.41 -9.98
CA ALA A 11 3.20 2.57 -11.05
C ALA A 11 1.67 2.64 -11.12
N ALA A 12 0.99 2.68 -9.97
CA ALA A 12 -0.46 2.83 -9.91
C ALA A 12 -0.90 4.19 -10.44
N ALA A 13 -0.24 5.28 -10.02
CA ALA A 13 -0.55 6.64 -10.48
C ALA A 13 -0.39 6.82 -12.00
N GLU A 14 0.56 6.11 -12.61
CA GLU A 14 0.80 6.15 -14.06
C GLU A 14 -0.13 5.21 -14.86
N THR A 15 -0.70 4.18 -14.21
CA THR A 15 -1.54 3.17 -14.90
C THR A 15 -3.03 3.44 -14.76
N PHE A 16 -3.46 3.92 -13.58
CA PHE A 16 -4.88 4.02 -13.23
C PHE A 16 -5.28 5.47 -13.00
N ALA A 17 -6.54 5.77 -13.31
CA ALA A 17 -7.12 7.05 -12.94
C ALA A 17 -7.35 7.08 -11.41
N PHE A 18 -6.86 8.11 -10.75
CA PHE A 18 -7.17 8.41 -9.35
C PHE A 18 -8.19 9.55 -9.33
N PRO A 19 -9.50 9.26 -9.15
CA PRO A 19 -10.52 10.30 -9.02
C PRO A 19 -10.25 11.22 -7.84
N GLU A 20 -10.62 12.50 -7.96
CA GLU A 20 -10.45 13.52 -6.92
C GLU A 20 -11.69 13.66 -6.04
N PRO A 21 -11.54 14.12 -4.78
CA PRO A 21 -10.27 14.36 -4.10
C PRO A 21 -9.55 13.07 -3.75
N ILE A 22 -8.19 13.11 -3.74
CA ILE A 22 -7.35 12.02 -3.25
C ILE A 22 -7.10 12.25 -1.76
N LEU A 23 -7.39 11.25 -0.94
CA LEU A 23 -7.14 11.24 0.50
C LEU A 23 -5.97 10.30 0.80
N GLU A 24 -4.86 10.83 1.28
CA GLU A 24 -3.75 10.04 1.83
C GLU A 24 -3.93 9.94 3.36
N ILE A 25 -4.09 8.71 3.85
CA ILE A 25 -4.15 8.40 5.28
C ILE A 25 -2.76 7.95 5.72
N GLY A 26 -2.27 8.51 6.83
CA GLY A 26 -0.91 8.29 7.30
C GLY A 26 0.12 9.13 6.53
N SER A 27 -0.23 10.38 6.21
CA SER A 27 0.57 11.29 5.38
C SER A 27 1.72 11.95 6.14
N LEU A 28 1.86 11.74 7.45
CA LEU A 28 2.92 12.34 8.24
C LEU A 28 4.29 11.91 7.74
N GLN A 29 5.08 12.88 7.31
CA GLN A 29 6.47 12.68 6.91
C GLN A 29 7.35 12.67 8.16
N VAL A 30 7.83 11.47 8.54
CA VAL A 30 8.77 11.35 9.65
C VAL A 30 10.19 11.64 9.18
N ASP A 31 10.97 12.35 9.99
CA ASP A 31 12.36 12.67 9.72
C ASP A 31 13.19 11.41 9.41
N GLY A 32 14.07 11.51 8.42
CA GLY A 32 14.93 10.41 7.98
C GLY A 32 14.34 9.48 6.92
N ALA A 33 13.08 9.65 6.51
CA ALA A 33 12.48 8.85 5.42
C ALA A 33 12.97 9.24 4.01
N GLY A 34 13.80 10.29 3.90
CA GLY A 34 14.46 10.66 2.63
C GLY A 34 13.51 10.95 1.47
N GLY A 35 12.31 11.49 1.73
CA GLY A 35 11.30 11.78 0.70
C GLY A 35 10.53 10.55 0.20
N ILE A 36 10.84 9.34 0.66
CA ILE A 36 10.14 8.11 0.25
C ILE A 36 8.64 8.14 0.63
N GLY A 37 8.28 8.92 1.66
CA GLY A 37 6.91 9.09 2.14
C GLY A 37 6.09 10.13 1.38
N GLU A 38 6.67 10.91 0.48
CA GLU A 38 5.92 11.93 -0.24
C GLU A 38 5.26 11.36 -1.50
N LEU A 39 3.96 11.14 -1.42
CA LEU A 39 3.18 10.64 -2.55
C LEU A 39 2.51 11.75 -3.35
N ARG A 40 2.26 12.91 -2.74
CA ARG A 40 1.57 14.07 -3.36
C ARG A 40 2.18 14.48 -4.71
N GLY A 41 3.51 14.48 -4.81
CA GLY A 41 4.22 14.79 -6.05
C GLY A 41 3.94 13.82 -7.22
N MET A 42 3.36 12.66 -6.96
CA MET A 42 2.93 11.70 -8.00
C MET A 42 1.60 12.09 -8.65
N PHE A 43 0.89 13.08 -8.09
CA PHE A 43 -0.45 13.51 -8.51
C PHE A 43 -0.50 15.01 -8.79
N PRO A 44 0.31 15.53 -9.76
CA PRO A 44 0.40 16.95 -10.03
C PRO A 44 -0.96 17.52 -10.48
N GLY A 45 -1.33 18.68 -9.92
CA GLY A 45 -2.57 19.38 -10.26
C GLY A 45 -3.85 18.77 -9.70
N LYS A 46 -3.76 17.67 -8.94
CA LYS A 46 -4.92 17.03 -8.32
C LYS A 46 -5.22 17.59 -6.93
N LYS A 47 -6.50 17.62 -6.57
CA LYS A 47 -6.93 17.92 -5.21
C LYS A 47 -6.51 16.76 -4.29
N TYR A 48 -5.41 16.98 -3.56
CA TYR A 48 -4.79 16.00 -2.68
C TYR A 48 -4.87 16.46 -1.22
N ILE A 49 -5.29 15.58 -0.34
CA ILE A 49 -5.48 15.86 1.09
C ILE A 49 -4.72 14.79 1.87
N GLY A 50 -3.73 15.21 2.63
CA GLY A 50 -2.97 14.35 3.53
C GLY A 50 -3.55 14.42 4.95
N VAL A 51 -3.85 13.26 5.55
CA VAL A 51 -4.34 13.18 6.94
C VAL A 51 -3.50 12.19 7.76
N ASP A 52 -3.33 12.52 9.03
CA ASP A 52 -2.69 11.66 10.03
C ASP A 52 -3.32 11.92 11.39
N MET A 53 -3.18 11.01 12.34
CA MET A 53 -3.61 11.21 13.70
C MET A 53 -2.73 12.22 14.48
N ARG A 54 -1.59 12.61 13.93
CA ARG A 54 -0.63 13.57 14.48
C ARG A 54 -0.39 14.70 13.50
N PRO A 55 -0.22 15.94 13.98
CA PRO A 55 0.19 17.06 13.13
C PRO A 55 1.65 16.93 12.70
N GLY A 56 1.98 17.49 11.53
CA GLY A 56 3.36 17.57 11.05
C GLY A 56 3.46 17.73 9.54
N PRO A 57 4.68 17.68 8.99
CA PRO A 57 4.90 17.82 7.55
C PRO A 57 4.11 16.76 6.76
N GLY A 58 3.45 17.19 5.67
CA GLY A 58 2.62 16.34 4.84
C GLY A 58 1.16 16.22 5.28
N VAL A 59 0.80 16.68 6.50
CA VAL A 59 -0.54 16.60 7.09
C VAL A 59 -1.30 17.91 6.88
N ASP A 60 -2.39 17.84 6.11
CA ASP A 60 -3.28 18.99 5.90
C ASP A 60 -4.33 19.07 7.01
N SER A 61 -4.79 17.94 7.56
CA SER A 61 -5.70 17.89 8.71
C SER A 61 -5.43 16.68 9.61
N VAL A 62 -5.63 16.88 10.91
CA VAL A 62 -5.46 15.81 11.91
C VAL A 62 -6.77 15.04 12.01
N GLU A 63 -6.75 13.78 11.57
CA GLU A 63 -7.94 12.93 11.49
C GLU A 63 -7.59 11.50 11.89
N SER A 64 -8.54 10.81 12.53
CA SER A 64 -8.46 9.37 12.77
C SER A 64 -9.14 8.61 11.63
N VAL A 65 -8.50 7.59 11.11
CA VAL A 65 -9.10 6.70 10.11
C VAL A 65 -10.28 5.91 10.67
N GLU A 66 -10.36 5.73 11.99
CA GLU A 66 -11.46 5.03 12.66
C GLU A 66 -12.76 5.87 12.76
N ALA A 67 -12.68 7.17 12.46
CA ALA A 67 -13.81 8.11 12.47
C ALA A 67 -13.49 9.31 11.56
N LEU A 68 -13.51 9.11 10.25
CA LEU A 68 -13.20 10.16 9.28
C LEU A 68 -14.31 11.24 9.28
N PRO A 69 -13.98 12.52 9.54
CA PRO A 69 -14.95 13.61 9.55
C PRO A 69 -15.34 14.03 8.13
N ARG A 70 -15.71 13.07 7.30
CA ARG A 70 -16.01 13.25 5.87
C ARG A 70 -17.37 12.67 5.54
N PRO A 71 -18.14 13.32 4.68
CA PRO A 71 -19.43 12.78 4.21
C PRO A 71 -19.24 11.44 3.49
N ASP A 72 -20.30 10.65 3.44
CA ASP A 72 -20.36 9.43 2.63
C ASP A 72 -20.09 9.77 1.16
N LYS A 73 -19.35 8.89 0.48
CA LYS A 73 -19.10 8.99 -0.97
C LYS A 73 -18.54 10.34 -1.42
N SER A 74 -17.71 10.98 -0.57
CA SER A 74 -17.13 12.30 -0.84
C SER A 74 -15.68 12.26 -1.34
N VAL A 75 -15.01 11.12 -1.20
CA VAL A 75 -13.59 10.92 -1.56
C VAL A 75 -13.50 10.13 -2.86
N GLY A 76 -12.72 10.63 -3.81
CA GLY A 76 -12.52 9.97 -5.10
C GLY A 76 -11.51 8.83 -5.03
N SER A 77 -10.42 9.03 -4.29
CA SER A 77 -9.40 7.99 -4.10
C SER A 77 -8.85 8.02 -2.68
N VAL A 78 -8.50 6.84 -2.16
CA VAL A 78 -7.83 6.70 -0.86
C VAL A 78 -6.50 5.98 -1.06
N ILE A 79 -5.46 6.50 -0.41
CA ILE A 79 -4.13 5.88 -0.34
C ILE A 79 -3.78 5.72 1.14
N ALA A 80 -3.50 4.48 1.58
CA ALA A 80 -3.13 4.16 2.95
C ALA A 80 -1.98 3.14 2.95
N LEU A 81 -0.74 3.61 2.94
CA LEU A 81 0.44 2.76 2.82
C LEU A 81 1.17 2.62 4.15
N SER A 82 1.19 1.42 4.71
CA SER A 82 1.76 1.11 6.02
C SER A 82 1.09 1.94 7.13
N VAL A 83 -0.22 1.82 7.22
CA VAL A 83 -1.08 2.52 8.18
C VAL A 83 -1.86 1.54 9.04
N PHE A 84 -2.55 0.57 8.41
CA PHE A 84 -3.51 -0.30 9.09
C PHE A 84 -2.89 -1.27 10.10
N GLU A 85 -1.59 -1.50 10.03
CA GLU A 85 -0.85 -2.20 11.09
C GLU A 85 -0.84 -1.44 12.42
N HIS A 86 -1.04 -0.11 12.38
CA HIS A 86 -1.06 0.81 13.52
C HIS A 86 -2.46 1.20 14.00
N VAL A 87 -3.51 0.73 13.33
CA VAL A 87 -4.90 1.06 13.64
C VAL A 87 -5.49 -0.03 14.54
N GLU A 88 -5.79 0.29 15.79
CA GLU A 88 -6.27 -0.68 16.78
C GLU A 88 -7.55 -1.36 16.31
N HIS A 89 -8.56 -0.58 15.90
CA HIS A 89 -9.83 -1.08 15.39
C HIS A 89 -9.84 -1.02 13.85
N PHE A 90 -8.92 -1.74 13.20
CA PHE A 90 -8.74 -1.69 11.74
C PHE A 90 -10.04 -1.88 10.95
N TRP A 91 -10.98 -2.67 11.46
CA TRP A 91 -12.28 -2.90 10.81
C TRP A 91 -13.08 -1.61 10.70
N ARG A 92 -13.10 -0.75 11.74
CA ARG A 92 -13.72 0.59 11.67
C ARG A 92 -13.04 1.47 10.62
N GLY A 93 -11.71 1.44 10.58
CA GLY A 93 -10.96 2.18 9.57
C GLY A 93 -11.29 1.73 8.14
N PHE A 94 -11.42 0.43 7.89
CA PHE A 94 -11.85 -0.07 6.59
C PHE A 94 -13.31 0.28 6.27
N GLU A 95 -14.21 0.25 7.26
CA GLU A 95 -15.60 0.70 7.13
C GLU A 95 -15.66 2.19 6.76
N GLU A 96 -14.92 3.06 7.44
CA GLU A 96 -14.84 4.49 7.17
C GLU A 96 -14.25 4.82 5.78
N VAL A 97 -13.19 4.11 5.40
CA VAL A 97 -12.62 4.23 4.04
C VAL A 97 -13.67 3.87 3.00
N GLN A 98 -14.37 2.74 3.15
CA GLN A 98 -15.40 2.32 2.20
C GLN A 98 -16.63 3.23 2.22
N ARG A 99 -17.04 3.73 3.39
CA ARG A 99 -18.15 4.70 3.52
C ARG A 99 -17.86 5.99 2.78
N THR A 100 -16.65 6.52 2.95
CA THR A 100 -16.27 7.82 2.39
C THR A 100 -15.89 7.74 0.91
N LEU A 101 -15.45 6.57 0.43
CA LEU A 101 -15.04 6.36 -0.95
C LEU A 101 -16.24 6.38 -1.90
N ARG A 102 -16.13 7.10 -3.01
CA ARG A 102 -17.15 7.16 -4.05
C ARG A 102 -17.30 5.81 -4.77
N PRO A 103 -18.49 5.53 -5.36
CA PRO A 103 -18.68 4.30 -6.14
C PRO A 103 -17.74 4.16 -7.35
N ASP A 104 -17.28 5.30 -7.93
CA ASP A 104 -16.27 5.36 -8.99
C ASP A 104 -14.84 5.52 -8.43
N GLY A 105 -14.66 5.28 -7.14
CA GLY A 105 -13.41 5.54 -6.43
C GLY A 105 -12.40 4.40 -6.50
N LEU A 106 -11.16 4.71 -6.11
CA LEU A 106 -10.02 3.80 -6.09
C LEU A 106 -9.34 3.81 -4.73
N LEU A 107 -9.03 2.64 -4.19
CA LEU A 107 -8.27 2.45 -2.95
C LEU A 107 -6.94 1.78 -3.24
N LEU A 108 -5.84 2.35 -2.75
CA LEU A 108 -4.53 1.71 -2.67
C LEU A 108 -4.12 1.57 -1.20
N VAL A 109 -3.96 0.34 -0.74
CA VAL A 109 -3.63 0.04 0.66
C VAL A 109 -2.46 -0.94 0.74
N SER A 110 -1.60 -0.80 1.74
CA SER A 110 -0.55 -1.78 2.03
C SER A 110 -0.22 -1.87 3.51
N VAL A 111 0.31 -3.02 3.90
CA VAL A 111 0.82 -3.29 5.24
C VAL A 111 2.08 -4.17 5.18
N PRO A 112 3.01 -4.06 6.14
CA PRO A 112 4.08 -5.02 6.30
C PRO A 112 3.53 -6.36 6.79
N PHE A 113 4.15 -7.47 6.34
CA PHE A 113 3.84 -8.80 6.88
C PHE A 113 5.02 -9.37 7.67
N ASN A 114 6.16 -9.59 7.01
CA ASN A 114 7.36 -10.06 7.69
C ASN A 114 8.26 -8.87 8.02
N PHE A 115 7.92 -8.20 9.11
CA PHE A 115 8.62 -7.03 9.62
C PHE A 115 8.68 -7.09 11.15
N HIS A 116 9.76 -6.55 11.74
CA HIS A 116 9.88 -6.44 13.20
C HIS A 116 8.80 -5.51 13.77
N ILE A 117 8.48 -5.70 15.05
CA ILE A 117 7.57 -4.78 15.75
C ILE A 117 8.19 -3.39 15.77
N HIS A 118 7.41 -2.38 15.36
CA HIS A 118 7.83 -0.99 15.31
C HIS A 118 6.69 -0.08 15.74
N ASN A 119 6.99 0.95 16.52
CA ASN A 119 5.98 1.77 17.17
C ASN A 119 5.76 3.09 16.41
N TYR A 120 4.50 3.33 15.90
CA TYR A 120 4.05 4.59 15.33
C TYR A 120 2.55 4.87 15.61
N PRO A 121 2.11 5.11 16.85
CA PRO A 121 2.78 4.84 18.12
C PRO A 121 2.75 3.37 18.56
N TYR A 122 1.84 2.56 18.02
CA TYR A 122 1.64 1.15 18.30
C TYR A 122 1.72 0.32 17.02
N ASP A 123 1.90 -1.00 17.14
CA ASP A 123 2.00 -1.95 16.02
C ASP A 123 1.16 -3.18 16.39
N TYR A 124 -0.07 -3.25 15.86
CA TYR A 124 -1.08 -4.23 16.27
C TYR A 124 -1.17 -5.43 15.33
N TRP A 125 -1.12 -5.19 13.99
CA TRP A 125 -1.63 -6.17 13.04
C TRP A 125 -0.67 -6.51 11.91
N ARG A 126 -0.85 -7.73 11.39
CA ARG A 126 -0.25 -8.21 10.14
C ARG A 126 -1.36 -8.84 9.30
N PHE A 127 -1.48 -8.43 8.05
CA PHE A 127 -2.55 -8.87 7.16
C PHE A 127 -2.02 -9.77 6.06
N THR A 128 -2.73 -10.87 5.80
CA THR A 128 -2.46 -11.75 4.66
C THR A 128 -3.17 -11.23 3.41
N PRO A 129 -2.82 -11.74 2.19
CA PRO A 129 -3.63 -11.48 1.00
C PRO A 129 -5.11 -11.83 1.16
N ASP A 130 -5.42 -12.90 1.90
CA ASP A 130 -6.81 -13.31 2.16
C ASP A 130 -7.55 -12.35 3.11
N ALA A 131 -6.83 -11.72 4.04
CA ALA A 131 -7.41 -10.66 4.86
C ALA A 131 -7.88 -9.49 3.99
N PHE A 132 -7.06 -9.04 3.02
CA PHE A 132 -7.51 -8.00 2.08
C PHE A 132 -8.66 -8.44 1.18
N ARG A 133 -8.69 -9.71 0.73
CA ARG A 133 -9.85 -10.23 -0.01
C ARG A 133 -11.13 -10.12 0.79
N SER A 134 -11.07 -10.48 2.08
CA SER A 134 -12.20 -10.42 3.00
C SER A 134 -12.62 -8.98 3.29
N LEU A 135 -11.69 -8.11 3.65
CA LEU A 135 -11.96 -6.71 4.01
C LEU A 135 -12.50 -5.89 2.82
N LEU A 136 -12.07 -6.22 1.61
CA LEU A 136 -12.43 -5.52 0.37
C LEU A 136 -13.47 -6.30 -0.47
N ARG A 137 -14.23 -7.22 0.14
CA ARG A 137 -15.18 -8.08 -0.59
C ARG A 137 -16.24 -7.29 -1.35
N GLU A 138 -16.67 -6.14 -0.83
CA GLU A 138 -17.67 -5.25 -1.46
C GLU A 138 -17.09 -4.46 -2.65
N MET A 139 -15.79 -4.50 -2.88
CA MET A 139 -15.16 -3.87 -4.03
C MET A 139 -15.00 -4.92 -5.14
N PRO A 140 -15.71 -4.81 -6.27
CA PRO A 140 -15.84 -5.90 -7.24
C PRO A 140 -14.56 -6.19 -8.02
N THR A 141 -13.70 -5.19 -8.20
CA THR A 141 -12.42 -5.36 -8.91
C THR A 141 -11.27 -5.01 -7.98
N LYS A 142 -10.32 -5.92 -7.85
CA LYS A 142 -9.14 -5.69 -7.03
C LYS A 142 -7.90 -6.36 -7.61
N ILE A 143 -6.75 -5.76 -7.39
CA ILE A 143 -5.44 -6.35 -7.62
C ILE A 143 -4.83 -6.57 -6.25
N ILE A 144 -4.65 -7.82 -5.86
CA ILE A 144 -3.98 -8.19 -4.62
C ILE A 144 -2.54 -8.57 -4.94
N GLY A 145 -1.60 -7.94 -4.26
CA GLY A 145 -0.19 -8.17 -4.50
C GLY A 145 0.63 -8.32 -3.23
N GLN A 146 1.80 -8.88 -3.39
CA GLN A 146 2.75 -9.07 -2.31
C GLN A 146 4.19 -8.94 -2.81
N GLN A 147 5.06 -8.43 -1.95
CA GLN A 147 6.52 -8.38 -2.16
C GLN A 147 7.18 -9.56 -1.47
N GLY A 148 8.08 -10.25 -2.16
CA GLY A 148 8.85 -11.36 -1.61
C GLY A 148 8.15 -12.72 -1.77
N PRO A 149 8.63 -13.75 -1.07
CA PRO A 149 8.15 -15.12 -1.25
C PRO A 149 6.68 -15.30 -0.88
N LYS A 150 5.94 -16.13 -1.63
CA LYS A 150 4.51 -16.36 -1.44
C LYS A 150 4.11 -16.71 -0.01
N LYS A 151 4.90 -17.55 0.68
CA LYS A 151 4.59 -18.00 2.05
C LYS A 151 5.06 -17.04 3.16
N ARG A 152 5.93 -16.08 2.84
CA ARG A 152 6.52 -15.13 3.81
C ARG A 152 6.78 -13.78 3.13
N PRO A 153 5.75 -13.10 2.65
CA PRO A 153 5.94 -11.81 2.00
C PRO A 153 6.51 -10.77 2.97
N LEU A 154 7.22 -9.78 2.45
CA LEU A 154 7.64 -8.61 3.22
C LEU A 154 6.50 -7.62 3.37
N MET A 155 5.80 -7.36 2.26
CA MET A 155 4.66 -6.46 2.17
C MET A 155 3.49 -7.16 1.51
N VAL A 156 2.29 -6.84 1.93
CA VAL A 156 1.04 -7.19 1.25
C VAL A 156 0.32 -5.89 0.90
N TRP A 157 -0.26 -5.81 -0.29
CA TRP A 157 -0.96 -4.62 -0.74
C TRP A 157 -2.18 -4.97 -1.61
N ALA A 158 -3.10 -4.05 -1.70
CA ALA A 158 -4.25 -4.14 -2.57
C ALA A 158 -4.50 -2.81 -3.27
N LEU A 159 -4.88 -2.88 -4.56
CA LEU A 159 -5.52 -1.81 -5.29
C LEU A 159 -6.94 -2.28 -5.59
N ALA A 160 -7.94 -1.57 -5.10
CA ALA A 160 -9.34 -1.99 -5.21
C ALA A 160 -10.20 -0.86 -5.76
N ALA A 161 -11.07 -1.21 -6.68
CA ALA A 161 -11.92 -0.28 -7.41
C ALA A 161 -13.39 -0.43 -7.02
N GLY A 162 -14.07 0.69 -6.86
CA GLY A 162 -15.50 0.73 -6.59
C GLY A 162 -16.35 0.21 -7.77
N PRO A 163 -17.65 -0.06 -7.54
CA PRO A 163 -18.51 -0.71 -8.54
C PRO A 163 -18.80 0.11 -9.80
N LYS A 164 -18.56 1.42 -9.76
CA LYS A 164 -18.69 2.32 -10.92
C LYS A 164 -17.35 2.80 -11.47
N TYR A 165 -16.24 2.30 -10.93
CA TYR A 165 -14.92 2.59 -11.48
C TYR A 165 -14.77 1.93 -12.86
N PRO A 166 -14.09 2.55 -13.83
CA PRO A 166 -13.83 1.92 -15.13
C PRO A 166 -13.18 0.55 -14.98
N THR A 167 -13.62 -0.41 -15.79
CA THR A 167 -13.11 -1.78 -15.71
C THR A 167 -11.59 -1.80 -15.88
N ILE A 168 -10.89 -2.33 -14.89
CA ILE A 168 -9.44 -2.56 -14.97
C ILE A 168 -9.21 -3.72 -15.92
N THR A 169 -8.53 -3.47 -17.04
CA THR A 169 -8.24 -4.47 -18.07
C THR A 169 -7.00 -5.31 -17.75
N GLU A 170 -6.87 -6.48 -18.37
CA GLU A 170 -5.64 -7.28 -18.27
C GLU A 170 -4.43 -6.51 -18.82
N ALA A 171 -4.60 -5.72 -19.88
CA ALA A 171 -3.53 -4.90 -20.43
C ALA A 171 -3.02 -3.87 -19.41
N GLN A 172 -3.92 -3.21 -18.68
CA GLN A 172 -3.54 -2.31 -17.59
C GLN A 172 -2.83 -3.07 -16.45
N HIS A 173 -3.30 -4.26 -16.09
CA HIS A 173 -2.63 -5.07 -15.07
C HIS A 173 -1.22 -5.47 -15.51
N VAL A 174 -1.02 -5.86 -16.77
CA VAL A 174 0.32 -6.15 -17.33
C VAL A 174 1.21 -4.92 -17.33
N GLN A 175 0.69 -3.76 -17.76
CA GLN A 175 1.40 -2.48 -17.72
C GLN A 175 1.81 -2.13 -16.28
N PHE A 176 0.90 -2.20 -15.35
CA PHE A 176 1.13 -1.95 -13.92
C PHE A 176 2.26 -2.83 -13.37
N ARG A 177 2.22 -4.14 -13.63
CA ARG A 177 3.29 -5.07 -13.24
C ARG A 177 4.64 -4.71 -13.85
N THR A 178 4.64 -4.25 -15.09
CA THR A 178 5.87 -3.81 -15.79
C THR A 178 6.47 -2.58 -15.12
N LEU A 179 5.63 -1.60 -14.80
CA LEU A 179 6.06 -0.38 -14.08
C LEU A 179 6.51 -0.67 -12.65
N ILE A 180 5.85 -1.60 -11.94
CA ILE A 180 6.35 -2.07 -10.62
C ILE A 180 7.76 -2.64 -10.76
N LYS A 181 8.03 -3.49 -11.76
CA LYS A 181 9.39 -4.01 -12.01
C LYS A 181 10.41 -2.92 -12.27
N GLN A 182 9.98 -1.81 -12.87
CA GLN A 182 10.86 -0.67 -13.16
C GLN A 182 11.11 0.20 -11.92
N TYR A 183 10.05 0.60 -11.18
CA TYR A 183 10.12 1.59 -10.12
C TYR A 183 10.39 1.00 -8.74
N ALA A 184 9.95 -0.22 -8.49
CA ALA A 184 10.14 -0.87 -7.20
C ALA A 184 11.49 -1.59 -7.06
N LYS A 185 12.39 -1.46 -8.05
CA LYS A 185 13.75 -1.97 -7.95
C LYS A 185 14.49 -1.27 -6.82
N GLN A 186 14.82 -2.03 -5.79
CA GLN A 186 15.76 -1.60 -4.77
C GLN A 186 17.03 -2.44 -4.88
N PRO A 187 18.05 -1.98 -5.63
CA PRO A 187 19.28 -2.72 -5.75
C PRO A 187 19.91 -2.87 -4.37
N MET A 188 19.97 -4.09 -3.89
CA MET A 188 20.65 -4.39 -2.64
C MET A 188 22.14 -4.05 -2.79
N ARG A 189 22.68 -3.24 -1.85
CA ARG A 189 24.11 -2.89 -1.83
C ARG A 189 24.94 -4.18 -1.87
N TRP A 190 26.00 -4.22 -2.67
CA TRP A 190 26.83 -5.40 -2.92
C TRP A 190 27.35 -6.08 -1.64
N LYS A 191 27.76 -5.30 -0.61
CA LYS A 191 28.16 -5.82 0.71
C LYS A 191 27.03 -6.63 1.36
N ARG A 192 25.80 -6.15 1.26
CA ARG A 192 24.62 -6.83 1.80
C ARG A 192 24.28 -8.09 1.02
N LYS A 193 24.50 -8.10 -0.32
CA LYS A 193 24.38 -9.32 -1.15
C LYS A 193 25.35 -10.41 -0.71
N ILE A 194 26.61 -10.06 -0.41
CA ILE A 194 27.62 -11.01 0.07
C ILE A 194 27.23 -11.55 1.45
N THR A 195 26.92 -10.68 2.40
CA THR A 195 26.53 -11.10 3.77
C THR A 195 25.31 -12.02 3.75
N TYR A 196 24.31 -11.68 2.93
CA TYR A 196 23.12 -12.53 2.79
C TYR A 196 23.43 -13.83 2.02
N GLY A 197 24.30 -13.79 1.01
CA GLY A 197 24.75 -14.98 0.29
C GLY A 197 25.45 -16.00 1.22
N LEU A 198 26.34 -15.51 2.07
CA LEU A 198 26.99 -16.32 3.10
C LEU A 198 25.97 -16.83 4.15
N GLY A 199 25.08 -15.98 4.61
CA GLY A 199 24.01 -16.39 5.53
C GLY A 199 23.11 -17.48 4.94
N ARG A 200 22.83 -17.43 3.64
CA ARG A 200 22.03 -18.44 2.93
C ARG A 200 22.78 -19.78 2.84
N LEU A 201 24.10 -19.75 2.63
CA LEU A 201 24.94 -20.96 2.61
C LEU A 201 24.97 -21.64 3.97
N ILE A 202 25.01 -20.86 5.06
CA ILE A 202 25.12 -21.38 6.44
C ILE A 202 23.75 -21.78 6.99
N CYS A 203 22.72 -20.96 6.79
CA CYS A 203 21.39 -21.12 7.39
C CYS A 203 20.34 -21.71 6.43
N GLY A 204 20.69 -21.98 5.18
CA GLY A 204 19.75 -22.46 4.16
C GLY A 204 18.63 -21.46 3.86
N LYS A 205 17.38 -21.96 3.69
CA LYS A 205 16.18 -21.13 3.48
C LYS A 205 15.60 -20.56 4.78
N GLY A 206 16.43 -20.31 5.79
CA GLY A 206 16.03 -19.82 7.10
C GLY A 206 15.32 -18.45 7.09
N PRO A 207 15.25 -17.79 8.25
CA PRO A 207 14.44 -16.57 8.46
C PRO A 207 14.82 -15.38 7.56
N PHE A 208 15.99 -15.42 6.92
CA PHE A 208 16.47 -14.38 6.00
C PHE A 208 15.97 -14.54 4.54
N ALA A 209 15.34 -15.68 4.20
CA ALA A 209 14.82 -15.92 2.84
C ALA A 209 13.92 -14.79 2.30
N PRO A 210 13.01 -14.15 3.07
CA PRO A 210 12.20 -13.04 2.58
C PRO A 210 13.02 -11.86 2.05
N TYR A 211 14.17 -11.59 2.66
CA TYR A 211 15.02 -10.46 2.25
C TYR A 211 15.84 -10.77 0.99
N PHE A 212 16.15 -12.04 0.72
CA PHE A 212 16.81 -12.45 -0.53
C PHE A 212 15.89 -12.36 -1.74
N GLU A 213 14.61 -12.59 -1.51
CA GLU A 213 13.57 -12.57 -2.53
C GLU A 213 12.77 -11.27 -2.53
N ALA A 214 13.28 -10.22 -1.85
CA ALA A 214 12.62 -8.92 -1.78
C ALA A 214 12.43 -8.23 -3.15
N GLU A 215 13.18 -8.64 -4.15
CA GLU A 215 13.04 -8.17 -5.54
C GLU A 215 11.90 -8.91 -6.29
N THR A 216 11.39 -10.02 -5.74
CA THR A 216 10.26 -10.75 -6.33
C THR A 216 8.95 -10.14 -5.87
N PHE A 217 7.94 -10.22 -6.71
CA PHE A 217 6.57 -9.89 -6.32
C PHE A 217 5.57 -10.69 -7.14
N GLU A 218 4.39 -10.88 -6.57
CA GLU A 218 3.24 -11.45 -7.24
C GLU A 218 2.08 -10.46 -7.15
N SER A 219 1.22 -10.44 -8.17
CA SER A 219 -0.06 -9.73 -8.12
C SER A 219 -1.09 -10.43 -8.99
N HIS A 220 -2.33 -10.46 -8.52
CA HIS A 220 -3.45 -11.11 -9.15
C HIS A 220 -4.60 -10.13 -9.32
N LEU A 221 -5.11 -9.99 -10.55
CA LEU A 221 -6.33 -9.25 -10.82
C LEU A 221 -7.52 -10.17 -10.56
N GLU A 222 -8.40 -9.74 -9.67
CA GLU A 222 -9.59 -10.47 -9.26
C GLU A 222 -10.83 -9.63 -9.58
N ARG A 223 -11.84 -10.26 -10.16
CA ARG A 223 -13.14 -9.66 -10.42
C ARG A 223 -14.21 -10.55 -9.81
N VAL A 224 -15.11 -9.96 -9.06
CA VAL A 224 -16.30 -10.64 -8.57
C VAL A 224 -17.35 -10.48 -9.66
N ALA A 225 -17.91 -11.59 -10.09
CA ALA A 225 -18.98 -11.63 -11.09
C ALA A 225 -20.27 -11.04 -10.53
#